data_e1f6882284848c87d20d1e5bff97f951
#
_entry.id   e1f6882284848c87d20d1e5bff97f951
#
_cell.length_a   1.000
_cell.length_b   1.000
_cell.length_c   1.000
_cell.angle_alpha   90.00
_cell.angle_beta   90.00
_cell.angle_gamma   90.00
#
_symmetry.space_group_name_H-M   'P 1'
#
loop_
_entity.id
_entity.type
_entity.pdbx_description
1 polymer ?
#
loop_
_entity_poly.entity_id
_entity_poly.type
_entity_poly.pdbx_seq_one_letter_code
_entity_poly.pdbx_strand_id
1 'polypeptide(L)'
;MHQDHLHRPPRGAGPAIGVLLCLVLGLSLLAVRLWPTRAAPSDFVAIGDVPVDGASRAIGPDASTGTYTEDCGHNEQGHRNADNVVISPGNVGGAHHVHDYVGNLSTDALSTDQSLAVAGTSCAGGDLSSYYWPVLRRTDRSGGDAGHDEEHRPLGEILTPERVTVEYLGNPWSKVVPMPRFLRLLEGDPTAATDGGADARARWGCTGFPGRTTDRYPLCPAGSLLTRTLDFPSCWDGRSTDSRDHRSHVLHPAASGVCPHGTFPVPHLRVTVGYRPPPSGAFALDTFPEQHHSPRTDHGVFIDLMTEDRAAAVADCLNGARNCRENG
;
A
#
# COMPACT_ATOMS: atom_id res chain seq x y z
N MET A 1 -20.95 -44.82 79.01
CA MET A 1 -20.12 -45.45 77.97
C MET A 1 -20.38 -44.70 76.68
N HIS A 2 -19.54 -43.67 76.32
CA HIS A 2 -19.57 -42.94 75.10
C HIS A 2 -18.24 -43.20 74.40
N GLN A 3 -18.25 -43.71 73.16
CA GLN A 3 -17.06 -43.86 72.31
C GLN A 3 -17.06 -42.68 71.33
N ASP A 4 -16.02 -41.87 71.43
CA ASP A 4 -15.71 -40.83 70.50
C ASP A 4 -15.01 -41.43 69.28
N HIS A 5 -15.62 -41.27 68.10
CA HIS A 5 -14.98 -41.56 66.80
C HIS A 5 -14.32 -40.25 66.24
N LEU A 6 -13.02 -40.20 66.33
CA LEU A 6 -12.21 -39.18 65.73
C LEU A 6 -12.15 -39.35 64.18
N HIS A 7 -12.81 -38.47 63.42
CA HIS A 7 -12.64 -38.37 61.99
C HIS A 7 -11.32 -37.65 61.66
N ARG A 8 -10.43 -38.32 60.95
CA ARG A 8 -9.25 -37.71 60.31
C ARG A 8 -9.68 -37.09 58.99
N PRO A 9 -9.30 -35.79 58.65
CA PRO A 9 -9.54 -35.22 57.33
C PRO A 9 -8.54 -35.80 56.31
N PRO A 10 -8.92 -35.88 55.01
CA PRO A 10 -8.06 -36.37 53.95
C PRO A 10 -6.90 -35.38 53.69
N ARG A 11 -5.71 -35.92 53.50
CA ARG A 11 -4.51 -35.17 53.13
C ARG A 11 -4.71 -34.52 51.75
N GLY A 12 -4.63 -33.19 51.70
CA GLY A 12 -4.79 -32.39 50.47
C GLY A 12 -3.68 -32.69 49.46
N ALA A 13 -4.11 -32.91 48.21
CA ALA A 13 -3.28 -32.84 47.04
C ALA A 13 -3.09 -31.34 46.72
N GLY A 14 -1.91 -30.80 46.96
CA GLY A 14 -1.84 -29.37 46.87
C GLY A 14 -0.70 -28.83 46.11
N PRO A 15 0.51 -28.79 46.03
CA PRO A 15 1.27 -27.84 45.27
C PRO A 15 1.53 -28.15 43.78
N ALA A 16 1.32 -29.40 43.32
CA ALA A 16 1.69 -29.81 41.97
C ALA A 16 0.78 -29.24 40.88
N ILE A 17 -0.51 -28.99 41.15
CA ILE A 17 -1.47 -28.45 40.16
C ILE A 17 -1.23 -26.97 39.95
N GLY A 18 -0.87 -26.22 40.99
CA GLY A 18 -0.60 -24.78 40.90
C GLY A 18 0.65 -24.47 40.08
N VAL A 19 1.70 -25.29 40.19
CA VAL A 19 2.95 -25.10 39.43
C VAL A 19 2.73 -25.42 37.93
N LEU A 20 1.92 -26.43 37.61
CA LEU A 20 1.61 -26.76 36.20
C LEU A 20 0.77 -25.68 35.53
N LEU A 21 -0.21 -25.09 36.25
CA LEU A 21 -1.03 -23.99 35.72
C LEU A 21 -0.20 -22.73 35.48
N CYS A 22 0.73 -22.41 36.38
CA CYS A 22 1.64 -21.26 36.22
C CYS A 22 2.62 -21.45 35.05
N LEU A 23 3.10 -22.68 34.82
CA LEU A 23 3.98 -23.00 33.68
C LEU A 23 3.23 -22.93 32.36
N VAL A 24 1.99 -23.40 32.28
CA VAL A 24 1.16 -23.33 31.06
C VAL A 24 0.76 -21.86 30.75
N LEU A 25 0.38 -21.08 31.75
CA LEU A 25 0.09 -19.65 31.60
C LEU A 25 1.35 -18.87 31.26
N GLY A 26 2.51 -19.18 31.85
CA GLY A 26 3.77 -18.55 31.52
C GLY A 26 4.24 -18.83 30.10
N LEU A 27 4.08 -20.09 29.62
CA LEU A 27 4.37 -20.48 28.24
C LEU A 27 3.39 -19.84 27.24
N SER A 28 2.12 -19.68 27.59
CA SER A 28 1.13 -19.00 26.75
C SER A 28 1.41 -17.50 26.65
N LEU A 29 1.87 -16.86 27.75
CA LEU A 29 2.26 -15.44 27.75
C LEU A 29 3.60 -15.19 27.03
N LEU A 30 4.51 -16.17 26.99
CA LEU A 30 5.73 -16.07 26.16
C LEU A 30 5.42 -16.28 24.66
N ALA A 31 4.46 -17.11 24.31
CA ALA A 31 4.07 -17.37 22.92
C ALA A 31 3.40 -16.14 22.26
N VAL A 32 2.78 -15.27 23.06
CA VAL A 32 2.09 -14.05 22.55
C VAL A 32 3.07 -12.91 22.19
N ARG A 33 4.38 -13.02 22.49
CA ARG A 33 5.35 -11.92 22.29
C ARG A 33 6.37 -12.11 21.18
N LEU A 34 6.27 -13.13 20.37
CA LEU A 34 7.18 -13.32 19.23
C LEU A 34 6.46 -13.07 17.89
N TRP A 35 6.03 -11.83 17.67
CA TRP A 35 5.68 -11.39 16.32
C TRP A 35 6.97 -11.44 15.47
N PRO A 36 6.93 -12.05 14.27
CA PRO A 36 8.10 -12.07 13.42
C PRO A 36 8.45 -10.61 13.03
N THR A 37 9.66 -10.19 13.39
CA THR A 37 10.20 -8.88 13.01
C THR A 37 10.75 -8.86 11.59
N ARG A 38 10.53 -9.93 10.82
CA ARG A 38 11.05 -10.11 9.46
C ARG A 38 10.01 -10.84 8.61
N ALA A 39 9.96 -10.49 7.32
CA ALA A 39 9.23 -11.27 6.33
C ALA A 39 9.78 -12.72 6.28
N ALA A 40 8.91 -13.69 5.96
CA ALA A 40 9.31 -15.08 5.87
C ALA A 40 10.24 -15.31 4.66
N PRO A 41 11.18 -16.28 4.72
CA PRO A 41 12.00 -16.62 3.54
C PRO A 41 11.17 -16.96 2.30
N SER A 42 9.96 -17.53 2.47
CA SER A 42 9.02 -17.82 1.40
C SER A 42 8.47 -16.56 0.71
N ASP A 43 8.56 -15.39 1.35
CA ASP A 43 8.10 -14.13 0.79
C ASP A 43 9.10 -13.54 -0.22
N PHE A 44 10.26 -14.15 -0.39
CA PHE A 44 11.29 -13.69 -1.31
C PHE A 44 11.41 -14.62 -2.53
N VAL A 45 11.80 -14.05 -3.68
CA VAL A 45 12.10 -14.76 -4.93
C VAL A 45 13.21 -14.06 -5.69
N ALA A 46 14.14 -14.80 -6.29
CA ALA A 46 15.11 -14.18 -7.20
C ALA A 46 14.38 -13.66 -8.44
N ILE A 47 14.63 -12.42 -8.86
CA ILE A 47 13.93 -11.81 -10.01
C ILE A 47 14.16 -12.61 -11.30
N GLY A 48 15.30 -13.29 -11.43
CA GLY A 48 15.61 -14.17 -12.54
C GLY A 48 14.67 -15.36 -12.68
N ASP A 49 14.08 -15.84 -11.57
CA ASP A 49 13.18 -16.97 -11.52
C ASP A 49 11.70 -16.58 -11.76
N VAL A 50 11.39 -15.27 -11.77
CA VAL A 50 10.06 -14.77 -12.05
C VAL A 50 9.79 -14.86 -13.55
N PRO A 51 8.70 -15.49 -14.01
CA PRO A 51 8.34 -15.51 -15.43
C PRO A 51 8.17 -14.10 -16.02
N VAL A 52 8.43 -13.96 -17.31
CA VAL A 52 8.12 -12.72 -18.03
C VAL A 52 6.62 -12.70 -18.33
N ASP A 53 5.92 -11.63 -17.95
CA ASP A 53 4.53 -11.41 -18.31
C ASP A 53 4.41 -11.28 -19.85
N GLY A 54 3.81 -12.26 -20.48
CA GLY A 54 3.72 -12.34 -21.96
C GLY A 54 2.49 -11.71 -22.58
N ALA A 55 1.62 -11.08 -21.80
CA ALA A 55 0.34 -10.58 -22.30
C ALA A 55 0.47 -9.22 -22.98
N SER A 56 0.59 -9.22 -24.32
CA SER A 56 0.27 -8.05 -25.13
C SER A 56 -1.26 -7.84 -25.11
N ARG A 57 -1.71 -6.70 -24.60
CA ARG A 57 -3.14 -6.34 -24.68
C ARG A 57 -3.49 -5.92 -26.10
N ALA A 58 -4.62 -6.40 -26.62
CA ALA A 58 -5.16 -5.88 -27.85
C ALA A 58 -5.56 -4.41 -27.70
N ILE A 59 -5.29 -3.61 -28.71
CA ILE A 59 -5.65 -2.19 -28.75
C ILE A 59 -6.87 -2.05 -29.63
N GLY A 60 -7.95 -1.49 -29.06
CA GLY A 60 -9.19 -1.22 -29.77
C GLY A 60 -9.09 0.02 -30.69
N PRO A 61 -10.03 0.20 -31.63
CA PRO A 61 -10.01 1.34 -32.57
C PRO A 61 -10.18 2.70 -31.88
N ASP A 62 -10.87 2.73 -30.74
CA ASP A 62 -11.12 3.95 -29.96
C ASP A 62 -10.20 4.12 -28.76
N ALA A 63 -9.11 3.36 -28.70
CA ALA A 63 -8.17 3.41 -27.60
C ALA A 63 -7.61 4.83 -27.37
N SER A 64 -7.32 5.11 -26.11
CA SER A 64 -6.44 6.20 -25.70
C SER A 64 -5.08 5.62 -25.33
N THR A 65 -4.05 5.97 -26.07
CA THR A 65 -2.71 5.37 -25.93
C THR A 65 -1.65 6.37 -25.49
N GLY A 66 -2.06 7.61 -25.15
CA GLY A 66 -1.15 8.61 -24.61
C GLY A 66 -0.71 8.30 -23.18
N THR A 67 0.28 9.03 -22.72
CA THR A 67 0.77 9.03 -21.34
C THR A 67 0.91 10.47 -20.85
N TYR A 68 0.64 10.68 -19.56
CA TYR A 68 0.88 11.95 -18.89
C TYR A 68 1.65 11.69 -17.61
N THR A 69 2.78 12.36 -17.42
CA THR A 69 3.67 12.14 -16.27
C THR A 69 3.73 13.39 -15.41
N GLU A 70 3.50 13.21 -14.10
CA GLU A 70 3.71 14.21 -13.06
C GLU A 70 5.06 13.99 -12.39
N ASP A 71 5.77 15.08 -12.10
CA ASP A 71 6.97 15.07 -11.26
C ASP A 71 6.62 15.60 -9.87
N CYS A 72 6.39 14.67 -8.95
CA CYS A 72 6.04 14.99 -7.56
C CYS A 72 7.21 14.74 -6.59
N GLY A 73 8.44 14.58 -7.09
CA GLY A 73 9.60 14.21 -6.28
C GLY A 73 9.52 12.78 -5.76
N HIS A 74 10.28 12.49 -4.70
CA HIS A 74 10.31 11.14 -4.09
C HIS A 74 10.25 11.20 -2.55
N ASN A 75 9.51 12.16 -2.02
CA ASN A 75 9.34 12.48 -0.59
C ASN A 75 10.60 13.11 0.05
N GLU A 76 11.26 14.02 -0.62
CA GLU A 76 12.42 14.78 -0.12
C GLU A 76 12.07 15.62 1.11
N GLN A 77 10.80 16.00 1.26
CA GLN A 77 10.27 16.76 2.40
C GLN A 77 10.09 15.89 3.65
N GLY A 78 10.15 14.56 3.50
CA GLY A 78 10.00 13.61 4.60
C GLY A 78 8.57 13.58 5.18
N HIS A 79 7.55 13.87 4.37
CA HIS A 79 6.15 13.82 4.80
C HIS A 79 5.75 12.35 5.05
N ARG A 80 5.58 12.01 6.32
CA ARG A 80 5.22 10.67 6.81
C ARG A 80 4.30 10.76 8.01
N ASN A 81 3.29 9.93 8.05
CA ASN A 81 2.45 9.72 9.23
C ASN A 81 1.81 8.33 9.18
N ALA A 82 1.14 7.91 10.25
CA ALA A 82 0.41 6.65 10.34
C ALA A 82 -1.11 6.87 10.15
N ASP A 83 -1.48 7.82 9.31
CA ASP A 83 -2.87 8.19 9.05
C ASP A 83 -3.37 7.59 7.74
N ASN A 84 -4.69 7.43 7.64
CA ASN A 84 -5.37 7.17 6.39
C ASN A 84 -6.68 7.95 6.35
N VAL A 85 -6.64 9.14 5.75
CA VAL A 85 -7.79 10.05 5.68
C VAL A 85 -8.95 9.51 4.86
N VAL A 86 -8.72 8.52 4.01
CA VAL A 86 -9.77 7.86 3.21
C VAL A 86 -10.47 6.78 4.05
N ILE A 87 -9.72 5.89 4.66
CA ILE A 87 -10.26 4.71 5.38
C ILE A 87 -10.70 5.06 6.81
N SER A 88 -9.97 5.94 7.48
CA SER A 88 -10.20 6.29 8.89
C SER A 88 -10.09 7.80 9.12
N PRO A 89 -10.94 8.62 8.45
CA PRO A 89 -10.91 10.06 8.59
C PRO A 89 -11.13 10.49 10.03
N GLY A 90 -10.33 11.46 10.50
CA GLY A 90 -10.38 11.96 11.87
C GLY A 90 -9.69 11.10 12.93
N ASN A 91 -9.16 9.92 12.57
CA ASN A 91 -8.49 9.00 13.47
C ASN A 91 -6.97 9.09 13.28
N VAL A 92 -6.31 9.91 14.11
CA VAL A 92 -4.84 10.09 14.09
C VAL A 92 -4.15 8.76 14.43
N GLY A 93 -3.21 8.33 13.59
CA GLY A 93 -2.54 7.03 13.72
C GLY A 93 -3.40 5.83 13.31
N GLY A 94 -4.57 6.06 12.71
CA GLY A 94 -5.57 5.02 12.42
C GLY A 94 -5.16 3.99 11.37
N ALA A 95 -4.05 4.20 10.66
CA ALA A 95 -3.51 3.22 9.73
C ALA A 95 -2.66 2.13 10.42
N HIS A 96 -2.20 2.37 11.65
CA HIS A 96 -1.34 1.44 12.41
C HIS A 96 -0.02 1.03 11.70
N HIS A 97 0.33 1.67 10.62
CA HIS A 97 1.60 1.58 9.90
C HIS A 97 1.88 2.93 9.23
N VAL A 98 3.15 3.20 8.93
CA VAL A 98 3.56 4.50 8.40
C VAL A 98 3.44 4.53 6.89
N HIS A 99 2.96 5.65 6.35
CA HIS A 99 2.91 5.94 4.92
C HIS A 99 3.98 6.97 4.52
N ASP A 100 4.54 6.81 3.31
CA ASP A 100 5.24 7.85 2.54
C ASP A 100 4.24 8.58 1.65
N TYR A 101 4.42 9.90 1.49
CA TYR A 101 3.56 10.77 0.70
C TYR A 101 4.37 11.52 -0.36
N VAL A 102 3.78 11.72 -1.55
CA VAL A 102 4.18 12.74 -2.52
C VAL A 102 2.94 13.51 -2.99
N GLY A 103 3.14 14.67 -3.58
CA GLY A 103 2.06 15.58 -3.92
C GLY A 103 1.69 16.47 -2.73
N ASN A 104 0.48 16.39 -2.25
CA ASN A 104 -0.04 17.26 -1.17
C ASN A 104 0.80 17.19 0.11
N LEU A 105 1.24 18.34 0.63
CA LEU A 105 2.15 18.43 1.78
C LEU A 105 1.42 18.51 3.13
N SER A 106 0.08 18.47 3.15
CA SER A 106 -0.70 18.58 4.39
C SER A 106 -1.59 17.38 4.69
N THR A 107 -1.46 16.30 3.92
CA THR A 107 -2.32 15.12 4.09
C THR A 107 -2.08 14.44 5.44
N ASP A 108 -3.12 14.40 6.28
CA ASP A 108 -3.16 13.75 7.58
C ASP A 108 -4.60 13.27 7.89
N ALA A 109 -4.81 12.66 9.06
CA ALA A 109 -6.13 12.15 9.47
C ALA A 109 -7.22 13.23 9.55
N LEU A 110 -6.87 14.49 9.79
CA LEU A 110 -7.81 15.62 9.97
C LEU A 110 -8.07 16.38 8.68
N SER A 111 -7.41 15.99 7.58
CA SER A 111 -7.55 16.65 6.29
C SER A 111 -8.97 16.53 5.75
N THR A 112 -9.41 17.61 5.10
CA THR A 112 -10.68 17.70 4.37
C THR A 112 -10.40 18.08 2.92
N ASP A 113 -11.35 17.89 2.02
CA ASP A 113 -11.24 18.34 0.64
C ASP A 113 -10.84 19.83 0.55
N GLN A 114 -11.40 20.66 1.43
CA GLN A 114 -11.13 22.10 1.47
C GLN A 114 -9.71 22.39 1.97
N SER A 115 -9.23 21.71 3.00
CA SER A 115 -7.87 21.92 3.53
C SER A 115 -6.82 21.46 2.53
N LEU A 116 -7.03 20.30 1.88
CA LEU A 116 -6.13 19.77 0.87
C LEU A 116 -6.08 20.68 -0.38
N ALA A 117 -7.21 21.25 -0.77
CA ALA A 117 -7.32 22.10 -1.98
C ALA A 117 -6.57 23.44 -1.90
N VAL A 118 -6.09 23.82 -0.71
CA VAL A 118 -5.33 25.08 -0.47
C VAL A 118 -3.93 24.83 0.09
N ALA A 119 -3.52 23.56 0.20
CA ALA A 119 -2.22 23.18 0.71
C ALA A 119 -1.09 23.43 -0.30
N GLY A 120 0.15 23.26 0.16
CA GLY A 120 1.31 23.15 -0.73
C GLY A 120 1.40 21.76 -1.38
N THR A 121 2.25 21.64 -2.40
CA THR A 121 2.53 20.38 -3.07
C THR A 121 4.01 20.21 -3.37
N SER A 122 4.47 18.96 -3.44
CA SER A 122 5.79 18.62 -3.97
C SER A 122 5.82 18.47 -5.48
N CYS A 123 4.65 18.43 -6.16
CA CYS A 123 4.59 18.29 -7.61
C CYS A 123 5.04 19.57 -8.31
N ALA A 124 6.00 19.47 -9.22
CA ALA A 124 6.60 20.59 -9.94
C ALA A 124 5.56 21.38 -10.74
N GLY A 125 4.55 20.72 -11.29
CA GLY A 125 3.46 21.31 -12.03
C GLY A 125 2.33 21.90 -11.19
N GLY A 126 2.43 21.83 -9.85
CA GLY A 126 1.42 22.39 -8.95
C GLY A 126 0.17 21.53 -8.79
N ASP A 127 0.22 20.23 -9.17
CA ASP A 127 -0.83 19.29 -8.80
C ASP A 127 -0.90 19.12 -7.28
N LEU A 128 -2.10 19.33 -6.72
CA LEU A 128 -2.35 19.24 -5.29
C LEU A 128 -2.78 17.83 -4.85
N SER A 129 -2.86 16.89 -5.76
CA SER A 129 -3.28 15.52 -5.47
C SER A 129 -2.36 14.84 -4.46
N SER A 130 -2.92 13.95 -3.66
CA SER A 130 -2.16 13.19 -2.65
C SER A 130 -1.98 11.75 -3.10
N TYR A 131 -0.74 11.29 -3.09
CA TYR A 131 -0.34 9.93 -3.42
C TYR A 131 0.41 9.36 -2.23
N TYR A 132 -0.03 8.23 -1.67
CA TYR A 132 0.64 7.64 -0.53
C TYR A 132 0.55 6.11 -0.48
N TRP A 133 1.54 5.52 0.18
CA TRP A 133 1.74 4.06 0.28
C TRP A 133 2.50 3.72 1.56
N PRO A 134 2.41 2.46 2.09
CA PRO A 134 3.18 2.04 3.26
C PRO A 134 4.69 2.12 2.99
N VAL A 135 5.45 2.54 4.00
CA VAL A 135 6.91 2.59 3.89
C VAL A 135 7.53 1.21 3.83
N LEU A 136 8.71 1.10 3.21
CA LEU A 136 9.61 -0.04 3.39
C LEU A 136 10.60 0.27 4.51
N ARG A 137 10.93 -0.74 5.31
CA ARG A 137 11.89 -0.63 6.41
C ARG A 137 13.02 -1.65 6.28
N ARG A 138 14.18 -1.28 6.79
CA ARG A 138 15.30 -2.22 6.95
C ARG A 138 14.98 -3.21 8.07
N THR A 139 15.48 -4.45 7.93
CA THR A 139 15.33 -5.51 8.94
C THR A 139 16.67 -6.01 9.49
N ASP A 140 17.79 -5.50 8.98
CA ASP A 140 19.15 -5.85 9.39
C ASP A 140 19.73 -4.95 10.49
N ARG A 141 19.05 -3.86 10.81
CA ARG A 141 19.42 -2.92 11.88
C ARG A 141 18.22 -2.57 12.71
N SER A 142 18.36 -2.59 14.01
CA SER A 142 17.40 -1.97 14.93
C SER A 142 17.58 -0.46 14.82
N GLY A 143 16.70 0.21 14.13
CA GLY A 143 16.72 1.67 13.95
C GLY A 143 15.75 2.33 14.91
N GLY A 144 16.19 3.45 15.48
CA GLY A 144 15.47 4.16 16.50
C GLY A 144 14.63 5.32 16.00
N ASP A 145 13.71 5.13 15.08
CA ASP A 145 12.56 6.03 14.98
C ASP A 145 11.44 5.43 15.84
N ALA A 146 11.44 5.87 17.12
CA ALA A 146 10.38 5.57 18.05
C ALA A 146 9.11 6.30 17.61
N GLY A 147 8.31 5.64 16.79
CA GLY A 147 6.89 5.94 16.67
C GLY A 147 6.25 5.74 18.05
N HIS A 148 5.28 6.56 18.40
CA HIS A 148 4.70 6.73 19.73
C HIS A 148 4.00 5.52 20.35
N ASP A 149 4.10 4.31 19.79
CA ASP A 149 3.46 3.10 20.33
C ASP A 149 4.48 1.99 20.59
N GLU A 150 4.77 1.76 21.88
CA GLU A 150 5.61 0.64 22.35
C GLU A 150 5.04 -0.74 21.96
N GLU A 151 3.80 -0.84 21.55
CA GLU A 151 3.12 -2.08 21.19
C GLU A 151 3.50 -2.55 19.78
N HIS A 152 3.91 -1.62 18.91
CA HIS A 152 4.38 -1.88 17.56
C HIS A 152 5.88 -1.60 17.50
N ARG A 153 6.73 -2.56 17.89
CA ARG A 153 8.19 -2.41 17.71
C ARG A 153 8.48 -2.16 16.24
N PRO A 154 8.93 -0.95 15.86
CA PRO A 154 9.18 -0.66 14.47
C PRO A 154 10.27 -1.61 13.97
N LEU A 155 10.07 -2.14 12.78
CA LEU A 155 11.17 -2.56 11.92
C LEU A 155 12.20 -1.43 11.92
N GLY A 156 13.42 -1.68 11.51
CA GLY A 156 14.48 -0.67 11.48
C GLY A 156 14.15 0.58 10.66
N GLU A 157 15.18 1.30 10.28
CA GLU A 157 15.15 2.55 9.51
C GLU A 157 14.24 2.47 8.28
N ILE A 158 13.45 3.51 8.01
CA ILE A 158 12.66 3.64 6.80
C ILE A 158 13.58 3.80 5.59
N LEU A 159 13.32 3.04 4.54
CA LEU A 159 13.97 3.20 3.24
C LEU A 159 13.30 4.34 2.48
N THR A 160 14.02 5.43 2.28
CA THR A 160 13.54 6.51 1.40
C THR A 160 13.57 6.07 -0.06
N PRO A 161 12.52 6.30 -0.85
CA PRO A 161 12.55 6.04 -2.28
C PRO A 161 13.67 6.81 -2.98
N GLU A 162 14.35 6.18 -3.97
CA GLU A 162 15.27 6.89 -4.88
C GLU A 162 14.55 7.45 -6.09
N ARG A 163 13.40 6.90 -6.42
CA ARG A 163 12.56 7.33 -7.55
C ARG A 163 11.10 7.06 -7.27
N VAL A 164 10.28 8.02 -7.58
CA VAL A 164 8.83 7.86 -7.71
C VAL A 164 8.46 8.34 -9.12
N THR A 165 7.64 7.55 -9.80
CA THR A 165 7.10 7.90 -11.11
C THR A 165 5.59 7.87 -11.00
N VAL A 166 4.94 8.99 -11.26
CA VAL A 166 3.49 9.14 -11.30
C VAL A 166 3.08 9.29 -12.75
N GLU A 167 2.32 8.33 -13.26
CA GLU A 167 1.89 8.27 -14.66
C GLU A 167 0.38 8.11 -14.74
N TYR A 168 -0.25 8.87 -15.62
CA TYR A 168 -1.62 8.65 -16.06
C TYR A 168 -1.56 8.03 -17.45
N LEU A 169 -2.20 6.89 -17.61
CA LEU A 169 -2.25 6.10 -18.81
C LEU A 169 -3.66 6.12 -19.39
N GLY A 170 -3.77 5.95 -20.69
CA GLY A 170 -5.05 5.81 -21.35
C GLY A 170 -5.67 4.42 -21.16
N ASN A 171 -6.79 4.20 -21.83
CA ASN A 171 -7.50 2.92 -21.84
C ASN A 171 -7.30 2.21 -23.20
N PRO A 172 -6.95 0.91 -23.25
CA PRO A 172 -6.67 0.22 -24.51
C PRO A 172 -7.90 -0.01 -25.42
N TRP A 173 -9.13 0.25 -24.93
CA TRP A 173 -10.37 0.06 -25.68
C TRP A 173 -11.11 1.33 -26.06
N SER A 174 -11.02 2.38 -25.26
CA SER A 174 -11.87 3.55 -25.40
C SER A 174 -11.16 4.83 -25.01
N LYS A 175 -11.77 5.97 -25.33
CA LYS A 175 -11.37 7.25 -24.82
C LYS A 175 -11.65 7.32 -23.32
N VAL A 176 -10.81 8.07 -22.58
CA VAL A 176 -11.02 8.36 -21.17
C VAL A 176 -11.77 9.68 -21.00
N VAL A 177 -12.58 9.77 -19.94
CA VAL A 177 -13.16 11.04 -19.48
C VAL A 177 -12.25 11.66 -18.42
N PRO A 178 -12.27 12.99 -18.20
CA PRO A 178 -11.52 13.61 -17.11
C PRO A 178 -11.84 12.98 -15.76
N MET A 179 -10.83 12.82 -14.92
CA MET A 179 -11.02 12.33 -13.54
C MET A 179 -11.76 13.41 -12.74
N PRO A 180 -12.79 13.06 -11.97
CA PRO A 180 -13.51 14.06 -11.18
C PRO A 180 -12.68 14.47 -9.97
N ARG A 181 -12.63 15.76 -9.69
CA ARG A 181 -11.94 16.29 -8.51
C ARG A 181 -12.45 15.66 -7.22
N PHE A 182 -11.56 15.38 -6.29
CA PHE A 182 -11.79 14.67 -5.00
C PHE A 182 -12.09 13.19 -5.14
N LEU A 183 -11.86 12.60 -6.31
CA LEU A 183 -11.93 11.15 -6.47
C LEU A 183 -10.90 10.48 -5.56
N ARG A 184 -11.35 9.49 -4.80
CA ARG A 184 -10.50 8.66 -3.94
C ARG A 184 -10.33 7.29 -4.57
N LEU A 185 -9.09 6.84 -4.67
CA LEU A 185 -8.77 5.52 -5.20
C LEU A 185 -7.97 4.72 -4.18
N LEU A 186 -8.33 3.45 -4.04
CA LEU A 186 -7.55 2.46 -3.31
C LEU A 186 -7.01 1.41 -4.27
N GLU A 187 -5.73 1.09 -4.13
CA GLU A 187 -5.08 -0.03 -4.80
C GLU A 187 -4.52 -1.00 -3.78
N GLY A 188 -4.68 -2.31 -4.03
CA GLY A 188 -4.18 -3.35 -3.15
C GLY A 188 -5.01 -3.56 -1.88
N ASP A 189 -4.51 -4.39 -0.98
CA ASP A 189 -5.23 -4.86 0.22
C ASP A 189 -4.29 -4.95 1.42
N PRO A 190 -4.40 -4.03 2.40
CA PRO A 190 -3.56 -4.02 3.59
C PRO A 190 -3.75 -5.24 4.50
N THR A 191 -4.82 -6.03 4.31
CA THR A 191 -5.19 -7.21 5.11
C THR A 191 -5.05 -8.54 4.37
N ALA A 192 -4.45 -8.51 3.18
CA ALA A 192 -4.37 -9.64 2.23
C ALA A 192 -3.80 -10.95 2.78
N ALA A 193 -3.02 -10.92 3.86
CA ALA A 193 -2.48 -12.14 4.48
C ALA A 193 -3.47 -12.85 5.41
N THR A 194 -4.54 -12.17 5.85
CA THR A 194 -5.48 -12.70 6.85
C THR A 194 -6.93 -12.80 6.38
N ASP A 195 -7.33 -12.05 5.35
CA ASP A 195 -8.71 -12.01 4.84
C ASP A 195 -8.95 -12.81 3.55
N GLY A 196 -7.90 -13.49 3.05
CA GLY A 196 -7.95 -14.26 1.81
C GLY A 196 -7.44 -13.48 0.59
N GLY A 197 -7.18 -12.17 0.70
CA GLY A 197 -6.50 -11.34 -0.29
C GLY A 197 -7.23 -11.21 -1.63
N ALA A 198 -8.55 -11.10 -1.62
CA ALA A 198 -9.35 -10.94 -2.85
C ALA A 198 -8.97 -9.66 -3.62
N ASP A 199 -8.62 -8.61 -2.90
CA ASP A 199 -8.18 -7.33 -3.44
C ASP A 199 -6.65 -7.16 -3.46
N ALA A 200 -5.88 -8.21 -3.14
CA ALA A 200 -4.43 -8.17 -3.21
C ALA A 200 -3.96 -7.92 -4.65
N ARG A 201 -3.16 -6.88 -4.85
CA ARG A 201 -2.68 -6.41 -6.16
C ARG A 201 -1.19 -6.12 -6.17
N ALA A 202 -0.45 -6.61 -5.18
CA ALA A 202 0.97 -6.35 -5.04
C ALA A 202 1.74 -6.70 -6.34
N ARG A 203 2.54 -5.74 -6.82
CA ARG A 203 3.36 -5.89 -8.04
C ARG A 203 4.77 -5.38 -7.78
N TRP A 204 5.60 -6.32 -7.38
CA TRP A 204 7.01 -6.08 -7.13
C TRP A 204 7.86 -6.46 -8.33
N GLY A 205 8.97 -5.75 -8.53
CA GLY A 205 9.90 -6.01 -9.62
C GLY A 205 11.30 -5.45 -9.35
N CYS A 206 12.15 -5.47 -10.37
CA CYS A 206 13.48 -4.87 -10.33
C CYS A 206 13.75 -4.07 -11.61
N THR A 207 14.40 -2.91 -11.49
CA THR A 207 14.85 -2.17 -12.68
C THR A 207 15.81 -3.04 -13.51
N GLY A 208 15.68 -2.94 -14.84
CA GLY A 208 16.44 -3.81 -15.77
C GLY A 208 15.78 -5.16 -16.05
N PHE A 209 14.66 -5.49 -15.42
CA PHE A 209 13.91 -6.74 -15.64
C PHE A 209 12.47 -6.46 -16.08
N PRO A 210 12.26 -5.83 -17.25
CA PRO A 210 10.93 -5.49 -17.71
C PRO A 210 10.06 -6.73 -17.89
N GLY A 211 8.75 -6.62 -17.56
CA GLY A 211 7.80 -7.71 -17.66
C GLY A 211 7.96 -8.83 -16.62
N ARG A 212 8.87 -8.69 -15.65
CA ARG A 212 8.95 -9.61 -14.51
C ARG A 212 8.38 -8.95 -13.29
N THR A 213 7.13 -9.30 -12.97
CA THR A 213 6.43 -8.82 -11.77
C THR A 213 5.94 -9.98 -10.93
N THR A 214 5.91 -9.81 -9.63
CA THR A 214 5.57 -10.85 -8.65
C THR A 214 4.83 -10.24 -7.46
N ASP A 215 4.04 -11.02 -6.75
CA ASP A 215 3.43 -10.68 -5.46
C ASP A 215 4.33 -10.96 -4.25
N ARG A 216 5.60 -11.32 -4.52
CA ARG A 216 6.65 -11.58 -3.52
C ARG A 216 7.73 -10.51 -3.61
N TYR A 217 8.54 -10.35 -2.55
CA TYR A 217 9.70 -9.47 -2.59
C TYR A 217 10.76 -10.03 -3.56
N PRO A 218 11.11 -9.34 -4.65
CA PRO A 218 12.16 -9.81 -5.53
C PRO A 218 13.54 -9.51 -4.93
N LEU A 219 14.44 -10.47 -5.03
CA LEU A 219 15.86 -10.26 -4.80
C LEU A 219 16.46 -9.68 -6.08
N CYS A 220 16.73 -8.38 -6.06
CA CYS A 220 17.27 -7.65 -7.20
C CYS A 220 18.81 -7.78 -7.26
N PRO A 221 19.40 -7.94 -8.46
CA PRO A 221 20.85 -7.89 -8.63
C PRO A 221 21.45 -6.55 -8.22
N ALA A 222 22.73 -6.54 -7.90
CA ALA A 222 23.47 -5.32 -7.57
C ALA A 222 23.32 -4.27 -8.70
N GLY A 223 23.01 -3.03 -8.32
CA GLY A 223 22.77 -1.91 -9.23
C GLY A 223 21.34 -1.77 -9.73
N SER A 224 20.47 -2.75 -9.52
CA SER A 224 19.02 -2.63 -9.77
C SER A 224 18.30 -2.05 -8.56
N LEU A 225 17.30 -1.21 -8.80
CA LEU A 225 16.36 -0.80 -7.78
C LEU A 225 15.28 -1.88 -7.61
N LEU A 226 14.89 -2.13 -6.38
CA LEU A 226 13.64 -2.80 -6.04
C LEU A 226 12.50 -1.86 -6.44
N THR A 227 11.54 -2.34 -7.22
CA THR A 227 10.37 -1.55 -7.61
C THR A 227 9.10 -2.15 -7.08
N ARG A 228 8.15 -1.29 -6.75
CA ARG A 228 6.74 -1.62 -6.51
C ARG A 228 5.88 -0.77 -7.44
N THR A 229 4.85 -1.35 -8.00
CA THR A 229 3.94 -0.68 -8.93
C THR A 229 2.52 -0.77 -8.40
N LEU A 230 1.90 0.37 -8.22
CA LEU A 230 0.52 0.54 -7.82
C LEU A 230 -0.29 0.94 -9.06
N ASP A 231 -1.11 0.02 -9.56
CA ASP A 231 -1.96 0.18 -10.75
C ASP A 231 -3.40 0.41 -10.30
N PHE A 232 -3.80 1.66 -10.10
CA PHE A 232 -5.10 2.02 -9.53
C PHE A 232 -6.29 1.66 -10.43
N PRO A 233 -7.49 1.40 -9.85
CA PRO A 233 -8.69 1.19 -10.62
C PRO A 233 -9.03 2.41 -11.48
N SER A 234 -9.64 2.20 -12.65
CA SER A 234 -9.84 3.26 -13.65
C SER A 234 -11.18 3.21 -14.38
N CYS A 235 -12.16 2.50 -13.85
CA CYS A 235 -13.53 2.43 -14.39
C CYS A 235 -14.51 3.04 -13.38
N TRP A 236 -14.78 4.34 -13.51
CA TRP A 236 -15.57 5.16 -12.58
C TRP A 236 -17.07 5.02 -12.82
N ASP A 237 -17.90 5.03 -11.76
CA ASP A 237 -19.36 4.92 -11.81
C ASP A 237 -20.07 6.15 -12.42
N GLY A 238 -19.33 7.22 -12.71
CA GLY A 238 -19.87 8.46 -13.27
C GLY A 238 -20.61 9.35 -12.28
N ARG A 239 -20.55 9.09 -10.98
CA ARG A 239 -21.38 9.77 -9.96
C ARG A 239 -20.62 10.11 -8.68
N SER A 240 -19.93 9.13 -8.10
CA SER A 240 -19.40 9.21 -6.74
C SER A 240 -17.91 9.46 -6.76
N THR A 241 -17.42 10.35 -5.91
CA THR A 241 -15.98 10.55 -5.69
C THR A 241 -15.43 9.62 -4.61
N ASP A 242 -16.34 8.96 -3.88
CA ASP A 242 -16.03 7.94 -2.87
C ASP A 242 -17.26 7.03 -2.68
N SER A 243 -17.07 5.87 -2.07
CA SER A 243 -18.14 4.95 -1.70
C SER A 243 -17.91 4.41 -0.29
N ARG A 244 -18.92 3.76 0.29
CA ARG A 244 -18.85 3.25 1.67
C ARG A 244 -17.69 2.25 1.89
N ASP A 245 -17.36 1.49 0.87
CA ASP A 245 -16.25 0.52 0.86
C ASP A 245 -14.98 1.08 0.24
N HIS A 246 -14.99 2.36 -0.17
CA HIS A 246 -13.91 3.07 -0.85
C HIS A 246 -13.41 2.40 -2.13
N ARG A 247 -14.21 1.49 -2.74
CA ARG A 247 -13.84 0.68 -3.90
C ARG A 247 -14.91 0.59 -4.98
N SER A 248 -16.20 0.47 -4.61
CA SER A 248 -17.28 0.18 -5.56
C SER A 248 -17.60 1.32 -6.52
N HIS A 249 -17.15 2.54 -6.27
CA HIS A 249 -17.33 3.71 -7.15
C HIS A 249 -16.32 3.74 -8.31
N VAL A 250 -15.18 3.03 -8.20
CA VAL A 250 -14.19 2.87 -9.27
C VAL A 250 -13.68 1.43 -9.29
N LEU A 251 -13.85 0.76 -10.42
CA LEU A 251 -13.51 -0.65 -10.57
C LEU A 251 -12.26 -0.81 -11.46
N HIS A 252 -11.57 -1.92 -11.31
CA HIS A 252 -10.56 -2.32 -12.27
C HIS A 252 -11.20 -2.72 -13.60
N PRO A 253 -10.60 -2.37 -14.74
CA PRO A 253 -11.02 -2.89 -16.02
C PRO A 253 -10.79 -4.41 -16.10
N ALA A 254 -11.53 -5.08 -16.95
CA ALA A 254 -11.26 -6.46 -17.31
C ALA A 254 -9.82 -6.63 -17.87
N ALA A 255 -9.31 -7.85 -17.94
CA ALA A 255 -7.98 -8.13 -18.50
C ALA A 255 -7.79 -7.57 -19.93
N SER A 256 -8.86 -7.45 -20.70
CA SER A 256 -8.88 -6.80 -22.02
C SER A 256 -8.71 -5.28 -21.95
N GLY A 257 -8.94 -4.65 -20.81
CA GLY A 257 -9.02 -3.20 -20.64
C GLY A 257 -10.45 -2.63 -20.73
N VAL A 258 -11.45 -3.46 -21.03
CA VAL A 258 -12.86 -3.02 -21.09
C VAL A 258 -13.37 -2.76 -19.68
N CYS A 259 -13.99 -1.59 -19.50
CA CYS A 259 -14.66 -1.26 -18.25
C CYS A 259 -15.98 -2.03 -18.08
N PRO A 260 -16.34 -2.43 -16.85
CA PRO A 260 -17.63 -3.02 -16.53
C PRO A 260 -18.80 -2.14 -16.99
N HIS A 261 -19.94 -2.77 -17.31
CA HIS A 261 -21.14 -2.05 -17.72
C HIS A 261 -21.57 -1.03 -16.67
N GLY A 262 -21.89 0.17 -17.11
CA GLY A 262 -22.31 1.28 -16.22
C GLY A 262 -21.16 2.07 -15.61
N THR A 263 -19.92 1.80 -16.05
CA THR A 263 -18.75 2.59 -15.64
C THR A 263 -18.09 3.27 -16.85
N PHE A 264 -17.33 4.33 -16.59
CA PHE A 264 -16.64 5.13 -17.57
C PHE A 264 -15.13 5.05 -17.35
N PRO A 265 -14.30 4.85 -18.39
CA PRO A 265 -12.86 4.87 -18.24
C PRO A 265 -12.39 6.29 -17.90
N VAL A 266 -11.67 6.42 -16.80
CA VAL A 266 -10.89 7.60 -16.41
C VAL A 266 -9.41 7.33 -16.64
N PRO A 267 -8.52 8.34 -16.63
CA PRO A 267 -7.07 8.12 -16.67
C PRO A 267 -6.65 7.04 -15.66
N HIS A 268 -5.90 6.04 -16.13
CA HIS A 268 -5.38 4.96 -15.27
C HIS A 268 -4.13 5.44 -14.57
N LEU A 269 -4.25 5.74 -13.29
CA LEU A 269 -3.11 6.14 -12.46
C LEU A 269 -2.21 4.92 -12.19
N ARG A 270 -0.92 5.11 -12.45
CA ARG A 270 0.15 4.19 -12.07
C ARG A 270 1.19 4.94 -11.25
N VAL A 271 1.50 4.45 -10.08
CA VAL A 271 2.61 4.93 -9.26
C VAL A 271 3.66 3.83 -9.17
N THR A 272 4.89 4.13 -9.60
CA THR A 272 6.03 3.21 -9.48
C THR A 272 7.04 3.80 -8.52
N VAL A 273 7.34 3.06 -7.44
CA VAL A 273 8.29 3.48 -6.40
C VAL A 273 9.51 2.59 -6.46
N GLY A 274 10.69 3.19 -6.55
CA GLY A 274 11.97 2.51 -6.65
C GLY A 274 12.86 2.77 -5.44
N TYR A 275 13.39 1.70 -4.85
CA TYR A 275 14.24 1.75 -3.67
C TYR A 275 15.59 1.10 -3.94
N ARG A 276 16.63 1.56 -3.26
CA ARG A 276 17.89 0.82 -3.18
C ARG A 276 17.77 -0.24 -2.08
N PRO A 277 17.61 -1.52 -2.44
CA PRO A 277 17.38 -2.55 -1.43
C PRO A 277 18.67 -2.76 -0.63
N PRO A 278 18.57 -3.03 0.69
CA PRO A 278 19.70 -3.54 1.46
C PRO A 278 20.15 -4.91 0.91
N PRO A 279 21.42 -5.27 1.09
CA PRO A 279 21.92 -6.58 0.70
C PRO A 279 21.08 -7.71 1.34
N SER A 280 20.97 -8.84 0.64
CA SER A 280 20.35 -10.08 1.16
C SER A 280 18.87 -10.00 1.49
N GLY A 281 18.10 -9.05 0.93
CA GLY A 281 16.66 -8.97 1.19
C GLY A 281 16.31 -8.53 2.62
N ALA A 282 17.20 -7.80 3.28
CA ALA A 282 16.98 -7.32 4.64
C ALA A 282 16.06 -6.09 4.68
N PHE A 283 14.86 -6.23 4.15
CA PHE A 283 13.79 -5.23 4.15
C PHE A 283 12.42 -5.89 4.28
N ALA A 284 11.44 -5.12 4.71
CA ALA A 284 10.05 -5.54 4.77
C ALA A 284 9.12 -4.32 4.68
N LEU A 285 7.89 -4.56 4.25
CA LEU A 285 6.81 -3.59 4.24
C LEU A 285 6.36 -3.30 5.68
N ASP A 286 6.08 -2.05 6.00
CA ASP A 286 5.38 -1.68 7.23
C ASP A 286 3.90 -2.07 7.08
N THR A 287 3.39 -2.90 7.99
CA THR A 287 2.06 -3.51 7.90
C THR A 287 1.41 -3.57 9.26
N PHE A 288 0.13 -3.88 9.32
CA PHE A 288 -0.48 -4.36 10.56
C PHE A 288 0.29 -5.57 11.09
N PRO A 289 0.47 -5.70 12.41
CA PRO A 289 1.28 -6.77 13.01
C PRO A 289 0.85 -8.17 12.58
N GLU A 290 -0.44 -8.43 12.48
CA GLU A 290 -1.02 -9.72 12.09
C GLU A 290 -0.78 -10.09 10.62
N GLN A 291 -0.36 -9.15 9.81
CA GLN A 291 -0.02 -9.38 8.40
C GLN A 291 1.41 -9.90 8.20
N HIS A 292 2.23 -9.94 9.26
CA HIS A 292 3.59 -10.51 9.27
C HIS A 292 4.50 -9.97 8.15
N HIS A 293 4.33 -8.71 7.78
CA HIS A 293 5.09 -8.05 6.71
C HIS A 293 5.00 -8.72 5.34
N SER A 294 3.88 -9.37 5.06
CA SER A 294 3.63 -10.02 3.78
C SER A 294 3.71 -9.03 2.62
N PRO A 295 4.48 -9.32 1.54
CA PRO A 295 4.53 -8.45 0.37
C PRO A 295 3.19 -8.29 -0.34
N ARG A 296 2.24 -9.21 -0.13
CA ARG A 296 0.90 -9.19 -0.72
C ARG A 296 0.00 -8.11 -0.14
N THR A 297 0.37 -7.55 1.03
CA THR A 297 -0.37 -6.45 1.67
C THR A 297 0.02 -5.08 1.12
N ASP A 298 0.85 -5.03 0.07
CA ASP A 298 1.19 -3.78 -0.59
C ASP A 298 -0.06 -3.09 -1.14
N HIS A 299 -0.16 -1.80 -0.85
CA HIS A 299 -1.32 -1.00 -1.21
C HIS A 299 -0.94 0.47 -1.43
N GLY A 300 -1.85 1.22 -2.01
CA GLY A 300 -1.71 2.65 -2.19
C GLY A 300 -3.04 3.36 -2.15
N VAL A 301 -2.98 4.64 -1.84
CA VAL A 301 -4.14 5.52 -1.78
C VAL A 301 -3.86 6.77 -2.60
N PHE A 302 -4.87 7.26 -3.27
CA PHE A 302 -4.83 8.46 -4.07
C PHE A 302 -6.07 9.32 -3.80
N ILE A 303 -5.87 10.64 -3.76
CA ILE A 303 -6.94 11.64 -3.71
C ILE A 303 -6.68 12.63 -4.83
N ASP A 304 -7.59 12.70 -5.80
CA ASP A 304 -7.50 13.66 -6.89
C ASP A 304 -7.86 15.07 -6.42
N LEU A 305 -6.94 16.00 -6.62
CA LEU A 305 -7.14 17.41 -6.33
C LEU A 305 -6.86 18.29 -7.56
N MET A 306 -6.73 17.69 -8.73
CA MET A 306 -6.58 18.44 -9.98
C MET A 306 -7.75 19.41 -10.16
N THR A 307 -7.45 20.58 -10.74
CA THR A 307 -8.51 21.45 -11.24
C THR A 307 -9.19 20.81 -12.44
N GLU A 308 -10.42 21.21 -12.74
CA GLU A 308 -11.17 20.70 -13.91
C GLU A 308 -10.39 20.89 -15.21
N ASP A 309 -9.74 22.06 -15.39
CA ASP A 309 -8.92 22.36 -16.58
C ASP A 309 -7.73 21.41 -16.69
N ARG A 310 -7.07 21.08 -15.56
CA ARG A 310 -5.94 20.14 -15.54
C ARG A 310 -6.40 18.72 -15.84
N ALA A 311 -7.47 18.26 -15.21
CA ALA A 311 -8.04 16.93 -15.47
C ALA A 311 -8.47 16.79 -16.95
N ALA A 312 -9.05 17.83 -17.54
CA ALA A 312 -9.37 17.88 -18.96
C ALA A 312 -8.11 17.80 -19.84
N ALA A 313 -7.05 18.57 -19.52
CA ALA A 313 -5.79 18.54 -20.25
C ALA A 313 -5.10 17.16 -20.20
N VAL A 314 -5.15 16.47 -19.05
CA VAL A 314 -4.68 15.09 -18.91
C VAL A 314 -5.46 14.17 -19.84
N ALA A 315 -6.79 14.19 -19.78
CA ALA A 315 -7.64 13.35 -20.64
C ALA A 315 -7.41 13.63 -22.14
N ASP A 316 -7.28 14.90 -22.53
CA ASP A 316 -6.99 15.30 -23.92
C ASP A 316 -5.62 14.81 -24.41
N CYS A 317 -4.61 14.84 -23.53
CA CYS A 317 -3.30 14.27 -23.83
C CYS A 317 -3.40 12.77 -24.14
N LEU A 318 -4.03 12.01 -23.25
CA LEU A 318 -4.20 10.55 -23.37
C LEU A 318 -5.01 10.20 -24.62
N ASN A 319 -6.14 10.89 -24.83
CA ASN A 319 -7.04 10.66 -25.96
C ASN A 319 -6.42 11.04 -27.31
N GLY A 320 -5.47 11.98 -27.30
CA GLY A 320 -4.69 12.39 -28.44
C GLY A 320 -3.48 11.51 -28.75
N ALA A 321 -3.28 10.41 -28.02
CA ALA A 321 -2.13 9.51 -28.12
C ALA A 321 -0.78 10.25 -27.99
N ARG A 322 -0.72 11.27 -27.12
CA ARG A 322 0.46 12.10 -26.88
C ARG A 322 1.18 11.62 -25.60
N ASN A 323 2.48 11.88 -25.55
CA ASN A 323 3.28 11.72 -24.33
C ASN A 323 3.52 13.12 -23.76
N CYS A 324 2.79 13.46 -22.72
CA CYS A 324 2.85 14.76 -22.07
C CYS A 324 3.55 14.65 -20.73
N ARG A 325 4.20 15.75 -20.37
CA ARG A 325 4.76 15.98 -19.05
C ARG A 325 4.33 17.35 -18.60
N GLU A 326 4.12 17.49 -17.31
CA GLU A 326 4.02 18.83 -16.75
C GLU A 326 5.36 19.53 -17.00
N ASN A 327 5.30 20.69 -17.66
CA ASN A 327 6.44 21.59 -17.72
C ASN A 327 6.43 22.40 -16.43
N GLY A 328 7.43 22.15 -15.53
CA GLY A 328 7.68 22.99 -14.37
C GLY A 328 8.03 24.42 -14.75
#